data_1d6ace45ad2427b4f39d689055292db3
#
_entry.id   1d6ace45ad2427b4f39d689055292db3
#
_cell.length_a   1.000
_cell.length_b   1.000
_cell.length_c   1.000
_cell.angle_alpha   90.00
_cell.angle_beta   90.00
_cell.angle_gamma   90.00
#
_symmetry.space_group_name_H-M   'P 1'
#
loop_
_entity.id
_entity.type
_entity.pdbx_description
1 polymer ?
#
loop_
_entity_poly.entity_id
_entity_poly.type
_entity_poly.pdbx_seq_one_letter_code
_entity_poly.pdbx_strand_id
1 'polypeptide(L)'
;KKKKVIPTPSWVSYAPQASIIGRRVHWLPTHRHNNWKLSAKSLDALCQRDPGRPRLVILNYPANPHGYTFTDDELRDIAEVARYHRLILLSDEIYGRTRYDGQHRSIARYYPEGTIISDGLSKWCGAGGWRLGAFAFPPNLSWLRDAMATVASETYTSVAAPIQHAAVRAFQGGADIDDYLFQSRRILKGLARYQVEAYQQAGLDLAMPDGAFYLFPDFSPLAERLHQREIHDSTALCETLLEDTGVATLPGEAFGRPAGELTLRQAFVDFDGQAALAGAATVPAEQSLGDDFLRQYCGNCTTAMDRIFFF
;
A
#
# COMPACT_ATOMS: atom_id res chain seq x y z
N LYS A 1 -6.40 28.15 2.87
CA LYS A 1 -6.44 26.89 3.65
C LYS A 1 -5.56 25.86 2.93
N LYS A 2 -4.66 25.17 3.68
CA LYS A 2 -3.78 24.12 3.12
C LYS A 2 -4.62 22.98 2.54
N LYS A 3 -4.25 22.46 1.36
CA LYS A 3 -4.88 21.29 0.74
C LYS A 3 -4.02 20.05 0.96
N LYS A 4 -4.66 18.91 1.25
CA LYS A 4 -4.04 17.60 1.24
C LYS A 4 -4.21 17.00 -0.15
N VAL A 5 -3.11 16.65 -0.81
CA VAL A 5 -3.12 16.01 -2.13
C VAL A 5 -2.91 14.52 -1.93
N ILE A 6 -3.81 13.72 -2.48
CA ILE A 6 -3.80 12.27 -2.36
C ILE A 6 -3.93 11.68 -3.77
N PRO A 7 -2.95 10.91 -4.27
CA PRO A 7 -3.13 10.11 -5.47
C PRO A 7 -4.28 9.11 -5.30
N THR A 8 -5.00 8.76 -6.36
CA THR A 8 -6.07 7.75 -6.29
C THR A 8 -5.82 6.63 -7.29
N PRO A 9 -5.91 5.35 -6.90
CA PRO A 9 -6.38 4.85 -5.59
C PRO A 9 -5.38 5.06 -4.47
N SER A 10 -5.88 5.19 -3.21
CA SER A 10 -5.04 5.41 -2.03
C SER A 10 -5.71 4.84 -0.77
N TRP A 11 -4.93 4.55 0.27
CA TRP A 11 -5.46 3.98 1.52
C TRP A 11 -6.69 4.74 2.03
N VAL A 12 -7.73 3.97 2.34
CA VAL A 12 -9.08 4.45 2.67
C VAL A 12 -9.13 5.51 3.79
N SER A 13 -8.18 5.49 4.73
CA SER A 13 -8.21 6.40 5.88
C SER A 13 -7.59 7.78 5.65
N TYR A 14 -6.86 8.00 4.55
CA TYR A 14 -6.23 9.31 4.33
C TYR A 14 -7.24 10.45 4.15
N ALA A 15 -8.31 10.21 3.40
CA ALA A 15 -9.34 11.22 3.17
C ALA A 15 -10.20 11.48 4.42
N PRO A 16 -10.72 10.47 5.15
CA PRO A 16 -11.45 10.68 6.39
C PRO A 16 -10.65 11.43 7.45
N GLN A 17 -9.35 11.14 7.61
CA GLN A 17 -8.48 11.89 8.53
C GLN A 17 -8.40 13.38 8.19
N ALA A 18 -8.41 13.75 6.90
CA ALA A 18 -8.48 15.15 6.51
C ALA A 18 -9.85 15.77 6.82
N SER A 19 -10.92 15.02 6.62
CA SER A 19 -12.31 15.46 6.85
C SER A 19 -12.57 15.73 8.33
N ILE A 20 -12.08 14.87 9.24
CA ILE A 20 -12.21 15.04 10.70
C ILE A 20 -11.68 16.42 11.15
N ILE A 21 -10.61 16.90 10.57
CA ILE A 21 -10.01 18.21 10.90
C ILE A 21 -10.46 19.33 9.95
N GLY A 22 -11.54 19.15 9.20
CA GLY A 22 -12.10 20.13 8.28
C GLY A 22 -11.18 20.53 7.13
N ARG A 23 -10.30 19.63 6.67
CA ARG A 23 -9.38 19.91 5.57
C ARG A 23 -9.90 19.32 4.27
N ARG A 24 -9.77 20.06 3.18
CA ARG A 24 -10.15 19.57 1.85
C ARG A 24 -9.09 18.65 1.30
N VAL A 25 -9.54 17.50 0.79
CA VAL A 25 -8.73 16.60 -0.03
C VAL A 25 -8.78 17.05 -1.49
N HIS A 26 -7.65 16.99 -2.15
CA HIS A 26 -7.56 17.08 -3.60
C HIS A 26 -7.08 15.73 -4.12
N TRP A 27 -8.00 15.00 -4.72
CA TRP A 27 -7.68 13.75 -5.37
C TRP A 27 -6.89 14.03 -6.64
N LEU A 28 -5.77 13.34 -6.81
CA LEU A 28 -4.94 13.41 -8.01
C LEU A 28 -5.09 12.08 -8.75
N PRO A 29 -5.86 12.04 -9.85
CA PRO A 29 -6.13 10.79 -10.56
C PRO A 29 -4.85 10.15 -11.07
N THR A 30 -4.75 8.84 -10.92
CA THR A 30 -3.77 8.00 -11.58
C THR A 30 -4.47 6.96 -12.44
N HIS A 31 -3.74 6.22 -13.26
CA HIS A 31 -4.32 5.37 -14.27
C HIS A 31 -3.69 3.97 -14.28
N ARG A 32 -4.48 2.96 -14.65
CA ARG A 32 -4.05 1.56 -14.74
C ARG A 32 -2.82 1.37 -15.62
N HIS A 33 -2.79 2.02 -16.79
CA HIS A 33 -1.67 1.91 -17.73
C HIS A 33 -0.32 2.40 -17.15
N ASN A 34 -0.34 3.15 -16.04
CA ASN A 34 0.83 3.58 -15.27
C ASN A 34 0.89 2.87 -13.90
N ASN A 35 0.32 1.69 -13.79
CA ASN A 35 0.27 0.92 -12.54
C ASN A 35 -0.20 1.78 -11.34
N TRP A 36 -1.18 2.65 -11.57
CA TRP A 36 -1.76 3.55 -10.57
C TRP A 36 -0.73 4.48 -9.87
N LYS A 37 0.43 4.69 -10.46
CA LYS A 37 1.49 5.52 -9.88
C LYS A 37 1.27 7.00 -10.17
N LEU A 38 1.61 7.85 -9.19
CA LEU A 38 1.70 9.29 -9.39
C LEU A 38 2.82 9.61 -10.38
N SER A 39 2.56 10.45 -11.39
CA SER A 39 3.62 10.99 -12.24
C SER A 39 4.03 12.40 -11.81
N ALA A 40 5.31 12.72 -11.96
CA ALA A 40 5.83 14.07 -11.72
C ALA A 40 5.09 15.12 -12.57
N LYS A 41 4.78 14.79 -13.83
CA LYS A 41 4.02 15.66 -14.74
C LYS A 41 2.65 16.04 -14.20
N SER A 42 1.89 15.08 -13.67
CA SER A 42 0.55 15.36 -13.12
C SER A 42 0.63 16.17 -11.81
N LEU A 43 1.66 15.93 -11.00
CA LEU A 43 1.91 16.71 -9.79
C LEU A 43 2.27 18.17 -10.12
N ASP A 44 3.17 18.38 -11.09
CA ASP A 44 3.57 19.71 -11.56
C ASP A 44 2.37 20.48 -12.13
N ALA A 45 1.60 19.86 -13.02
CA ALA A 45 0.40 20.46 -13.60
C ALA A 45 -0.63 20.87 -12.52
N LEU A 46 -0.78 20.09 -11.46
CA LEU A 46 -1.60 20.46 -10.32
C LEU A 46 -1.06 21.71 -9.61
N CYS A 47 0.25 21.79 -9.41
CA CYS A 47 0.89 22.88 -8.69
C CYS A 47 0.86 24.18 -9.49
N GLN A 48 1.01 24.13 -10.80
CA GLN A 48 0.94 25.28 -11.71
C GLN A 48 -0.42 25.97 -11.74
N ARG A 49 -1.53 25.25 -11.45
CA ARG A 49 -2.89 25.84 -11.37
C ARG A 49 -3.08 26.81 -10.20
N ASP A 50 -2.24 26.73 -9.18
CA ASP A 50 -2.34 27.56 -7.97
C ASP A 50 -0.91 27.68 -7.35
N PRO A 51 -0.02 28.47 -8.00
CA PRO A 51 1.39 28.59 -7.62
C PRO A 51 1.55 29.13 -6.19
N GLY A 52 2.59 28.67 -5.51
CA GLY A 52 2.93 29.12 -4.15
C GLY A 52 1.98 28.64 -3.05
N ARG A 53 0.93 27.92 -3.37
CA ARG A 53 0.01 27.40 -2.36
C ARG A 53 0.65 26.26 -1.57
N PRO A 54 0.66 26.32 -0.22
CA PRO A 54 1.20 25.23 0.59
C PRO A 54 0.39 23.93 0.43
N ARG A 55 1.05 22.83 0.12
CA ARG A 55 0.45 21.48 -0.05
C ARG A 55 1.21 20.44 0.74
N LEU A 56 0.47 19.49 1.27
CA LEU A 56 0.98 18.21 1.76
C LEU A 56 0.57 17.13 0.76
N VAL A 57 1.54 16.42 0.21
CA VAL A 57 1.32 15.28 -0.71
C VAL A 57 1.65 14.00 0.03
N ILE A 58 0.75 13.03 -0.01
CA ILE A 58 1.00 11.70 0.55
C ILE A 58 1.46 10.78 -0.57
N LEU A 59 2.58 10.10 -0.35
CA LEU A 59 3.09 9.02 -1.18
C LEU A 59 3.14 7.76 -0.33
N ASN A 60 2.47 6.69 -0.74
CA ASN A 60 2.55 5.39 -0.10
C ASN A 60 3.06 4.38 -1.12
N TYR A 61 4.19 3.74 -0.82
CA TYR A 61 4.82 2.76 -1.71
C TYR A 61 5.76 1.81 -0.95
N PRO A 62 5.71 0.49 -1.25
CA PRO A 62 4.67 -0.18 -2.05
C PRO A 62 3.29 0.21 -1.56
N ALA A 63 2.34 0.41 -2.48
CA ALA A 63 1.10 1.10 -2.16
C ALA A 63 -0.02 0.17 -1.67
N ASN A 64 -0.85 0.67 -0.78
CA ASN A 64 -2.19 0.16 -0.57
C ASN A 64 -3.16 1.07 -1.37
N PRO A 65 -3.86 0.55 -2.42
CA PRO A 65 -4.28 -0.85 -2.59
C PRO A 65 -3.53 -1.71 -3.63
N HIS A 66 -2.57 -1.18 -4.40
CA HIS A 66 -2.13 -1.83 -5.64
C HIS A 66 -0.74 -2.52 -5.60
N GLY A 67 0.02 -2.35 -4.52
CA GLY A 67 1.31 -3.03 -4.32
C GLY A 67 2.49 -2.53 -5.17
N TYR A 68 2.30 -1.57 -6.09
CA TYR A 68 3.38 -1.04 -6.92
C TYR A 68 4.23 -0.02 -6.16
N THR A 69 5.48 0.14 -6.62
CA THR A 69 6.43 1.12 -6.12
C THR A 69 7.00 1.98 -7.24
N PHE A 70 7.86 2.91 -6.90
CA PHE A 70 8.52 3.80 -7.85
C PHE A 70 9.94 3.31 -8.17
N THR A 71 10.41 3.61 -9.37
CA THR A 71 11.82 3.53 -9.74
C THR A 71 12.59 4.71 -9.15
N ASP A 72 13.94 4.61 -9.15
CA ASP A 72 14.79 5.71 -8.70
C ASP A 72 14.58 6.99 -9.53
N ASP A 73 14.38 6.86 -10.83
CA ASP A 73 14.15 8.00 -11.73
C ASP A 73 12.78 8.65 -11.47
N GLU A 74 11.72 7.85 -11.33
CA GLU A 74 10.40 8.37 -10.96
C GLU A 74 10.43 9.12 -9.61
N LEU A 75 11.19 8.61 -8.62
CA LEU A 75 11.36 9.30 -7.34
C LEU A 75 12.14 10.61 -7.48
N ARG A 76 13.18 10.66 -8.32
CA ARG A 76 13.92 11.90 -8.60
C ARG A 76 13.04 12.93 -9.27
N ASP A 77 12.29 12.55 -10.29
CA ASP A 77 11.40 13.46 -11.01
C ASP A 77 10.33 14.04 -10.07
N ILE A 78 9.72 13.22 -9.21
CA ILE A 78 8.75 13.69 -8.20
C ILE A 78 9.43 14.62 -7.19
N ALA A 79 10.64 14.29 -6.75
CA ALA A 79 11.41 15.09 -5.81
C ALA A 79 11.80 16.48 -6.37
N GLU A 80 12.15 16.57 -7.64
CA GLU A 80 12.44 17.84 -8.33
C GLU A 80 11.20 18.72 -8.38
N VAL A 81 10.05 18.19 -8.76
CA VAL A 81 8.78 18.91 -8.75
C VAL A 81 8.42 19.35 -7.33
N ALA A 82 8.59 18.46 -6.35
CA ALA A 82 8.30 18.75 -4.95
C ALA A 82 9.17 19.88 -4.42
N ARG A 83 10.46 19.88 -4.75
CA ARG A 83 11.41 20.94 -4.37
C ARG A 83 11.07 22.27 -5.04
N TYR A 84 10.82 22.27 -6.34
CA TYR A 84 10.47 23.45 -7.10
C TYR A 84 9.23 24.17 -6.52
N HIS A 85 8.19 23.39 -6.20
CA HIS A 85 6.94 23.90 -5.64
C HIS A 85 6.92 23.99 -4.10
N ARG A 86 8.02 23.68 -3.42
CA ARG A 86 8.16 23.68 -1.96
C ARG A 86 7.07 22.87 -1.26
N LEU A 87 6.79 21.68 -1.78
CA LEU A 87 5.80 20.77 -1.22
C LEU A 87 6.33 20.11 0.05
N ILE A 88 5.45 19.78 0.99
CA ILE A 88 5.78 18.82 2.04
C ILE A 88 5.30 17.44 1.55
N LEU A 89 6.21 16.50 1.51
CA LEU A 89 5.89 15.10 1.23
C LEU A 89 5.72 14.33 2.55
N LEU A 90 4.64 13.57 2.66
CA LEU A 90 4.51 12.49 3.64
C LEU A 90 4.73 11.18 2.91
N SER A 91 5.93 10.63 3.07
CA SER A 91 6.31 9.34 2.51
C SER A 91 5.89 8.25 3.49
N ASP A 92 4.77 7.59 3.20
CA ASP A 92 4.27 6.47 3.99
C ASP A 92 4.92 5.18 3.50
N GLU A 93 5.98 4.76 4.20
CA GLU A 93 6.85 3.65 3.84
C GLU A 93 6.54 2.37 4.64
N ILE A 94 5.34 2.30 5.22
CA ILE A 94 4.90 1.19 6.09
C ILE A 94 5.05 -0.19 5.43
N TYR A 95 5.05 -0.27 4.09
CA TYR A 95 5.28 -1.48 3.30
C TYR A 95 6.70 -1.57 2.72
N GLY A 96 7.58 -0.61 3.00
CA GLY A 96 8.92 -0.56 2.42
C GLY A 96 9.71 -1.87 2.59
N ARG A 97 9.69 -2.44 3.79
CA ARG A 97 10.39 -3.70 4.09
C ARG A 97 9.73 -4.94 3.48
N THR A 98 8.49 -4.84 2.98
CA THR A 98 7.78 -5.92 2.28
C THR A 98 7.98 -5.87 0.76
N ARG A 99 8.80 -4.97 0.23
CA ARG A 99 9.17 -4.97 -1.18
C ARG A 99 9.88 -6.29 -1.51
N TYR A 100 9.43 -6.98 -2.56
CA TYR A 100 9.80 -8.38 -2.81
C TYR A 100 11.28 -8.59 -3.13
N ASP A 101 11.95 -7.58 -3.70
CA ASP A 101 13.41 -7.60 -3.92
C ASP A 101 14.22 -7.15 -2.69
N GLY A 102 13.55 -6.71 -1.63
CA GLY A 102 14.18 -6.20 -0.41
C GLY A 102 14.86 -4.83 -0.55
N GLN A 103 14.70 -4.14 -1.68
CA GLN A 103 15.45 -2.93 -2.00
C GLN A 103 14.57 -1.66 -1.99
N HIS A 104 13.91 -1.39 -0.88
CA HIS A 104 13.14 -0.16 -0.76
C HIS A 104 14.02 1.09 -0.90
N ARG A 105 13.50 2.08 -1.62
CA ARG A 105 14.12 3.38 -1.84
C ARG A 105 13.20 4.48 -1.32
N SER A 106 13.65 5.22 -0.31
CA SER A 106 12.91 6.39 0.19
C SER A 106 13.11 7.61 -0.70
N ILE A 107 12.03 8.34 -0.99
CA ILE A 107 12.11 9.64 -1.69
C ILE A 107 12.89 10.69 -0.88
N ALA A 108 13.03 10.49 0.42
CA ALA A 108 13.86 11.34 1.27
C ALA A 108 15.36 11.36 0.84
N ARG A 109 15.82 10.37 0.06
CA ARG A 109 17.16 10.42 -0.56
C ARG A 109 17.30 11.56 -1.56
N TYR A 110 16.21 11.95 -2.21
CA TYR A 110 16.20 12.93 -3.30
C TYR A 110 15.62 14.29 -2.86
N TYR A 111 14.76 14.30 -1.83
CA TYR A 111 14.18 15.52 -1.27
C TYR A 111 14.13 15.45 0.27
N PRO A 112 15.29 15.34 0.94
CA PRO A 112 15.33 15.20 2.41
C PRO A 112 14.74 16.37 3.15
N GLU A 113 14.95 17.59 2.67
CA GLU A 113 14.55 18.83 3.37
C GLU A 113 13.04 19.05 3.47
N GLY A 114 12.24 18.41 2.63
CA GLY A 114 10.78 18.56 2.60
C GLY A 114 10.00 17.27 2.80
N THR A 115 10.69 16.16 3.12
CA THR A 115 10.05 14.84 3.26
C THR A 115 9.97 14.40 4.72
N ILE A 116 8.77 14.02 5.15
CA ILE A 116 8.50 13.34 6.40
C ILE A 116 8.30 11.86 6.06
N ILE A 117 9.04 10.97 6.72
CA ILE A 117 8.86 9.53 6.58
C ILE A 117 7.90 9.04 7.66
N SER A 118 6.91 8.24 7.27
CA SER A 118 6.03 7.49 8.17
C SER A 118 6.33 6.00 8.03
N ASP A 119 6.56 5.32 9.15
CA ASP A 119 6.79 3.88 9.22
C ASP A 119 6.21 3.32 10.52
N GLY A 120 6.29 2.01 10.73
CA GLY A 120 5.81 1.34 11.94
C GLY A 120 5.99 -0.16 11.89
N LEU A 121 5.51 -0.84 12.93
CA LEU A 121 5.65 -2.30 13.07
C LEU A 121 4.44 -3.08 12.52
N SER A 122 3.39 -2.39 12.12
CA SER A 122 2.09 -3.03 11.82
C SER A 122 2.12 -4.01 10.65
N LYS A 123 3.00 -3.81 9.66
CA LYS A 123 2.97 -4.57 8.41
C LYS A 123 4.12 -5.54 8.28
N TRP A 124 5.33 -5.03 8.13
CA TRP A 124 6.51 -5.87 7.94
C TRP A 124 6.85 -6.76 9.15
N CYS A 125 6.48 -6.34 10.36
CA CYS A 125 6.75 -7.06 11.60
C CYS A 125 5.56 -7.90 12.08
N GLY A 126 4.41 -7.86 11.37
CA GLY A 126 3.20 -8.54 11.79
C GLY A 126 2.57 -8.03 13.09
N ALA A 127 3.06 -6.90 13.61
CA ALA A 127 2.73 -6.36 14.93
C ALA A 127 1.66 -5.26 14.90
N GLY A 128 0.67 -5.38 14.01
CA GLY A 128 -0.42 -4.40 13.88
C GLY A 128 -1.19 -4.14 15.17
N GLY A 129 -1.39 -5.17 15.98
CA GLY A 129 -2.04 -5.08 17.29
C GLY A 129 -1.23 -4.32 18.36
N TRP A 130 0.07 -4.15 18.17
CA TRP A 130 0.96 -3.47 19.11
C TRP A 130 0.88 -1.94 19.03
N ARG A 131 0.25 -1.42 18.00
CA ARG A 131 -0.10 0.01 17.84
C ARG A 131 1.10 0.96 17.91
N LEU A 132 2.20 0.67 17.21
CA LEU A 132 3.36 1.55 17.10
C LEU A 132 3.56 2.03 15.66
N GLY A 133 3.59 3.35 15.50
CA GLY A 133 4.04 4.06 14.31
C GLY A 133 5.12 5.07 14.69
N ALA A 134 5.94 5.45 13.72
CA ALA A 134 7.01 6.42 13.87
C ALA A 134 7.02 7.42 12.72
N PHE A 135 7.42 8.66 13.02
CA PHE A 135 7.68 9.68 12.01
C PHE A 135 9.12 10.17 12.11
N ALA A 136 9.81 10.25 10.98
CA ALA A 136 11.10 10.91 10.88
C ALA A 136 10.93 12.26 10.17
N PHE A 137 11.36 13.33 10.84
CA PHE A 137 11.27 14.70 10.34
C PHE A 137 12.65 15.26 10.01
N PRO A 138 12.79 15.98 8.89
CA PRO A 138 14.00 16.74 8.63
C PRO A 138 14.08 17.96 9.56
N PRO A 139 15.29 18.51 9.81
CA PRO A 139 15.45 19.68 10.66
C PRO A 139 14.58 20.88 10.27
N ASN A 140 14.37 21.10 8.99
CA ASN A 140 13.54 22.19 8.46
C ASN A 140 12.06 22.08 8.85
N LEU A 141 11.59 20.90 9.25
CA LEU A 141 10.22 20.63 9.68
C LEU A 141 10.11 20.34 11.18
N SER A 142 11.12 20.68 11.98
CA SER A 142 11.09 20.51 13.45
C SER A 142 9.89 21.19 14.10
N TRP A 143 9.52 22.37 13.62
CA TRP A 143 8.31 23.08 14.08
C TRP A 143 7.03 22.23 13.93
N LEU A 144 6.93 21.44 12.87
CA LEU A 144 5.77 20.57 12.63
C LEU A 144 5.83 19.33 13.53
N ARG A 145 7.03 18.76 13.71
CA ARG A 145 7.26 17.67 14.68
C ARG A 145 6.81 18.08 16.07
N ASP A 146 7.24 19.24 16.54
CA ASP A 146 6.96 19.73 17.89
C ASP A 146 5.45 20.00 18.06
N ALA A 147 4.80 20.59 17.06
CA ALA A 147 3.33 20.74 17.06
C ALA A 147 2.59 19.41 17.07
N MET A 148 3.07 18.41 16.31
CA MET A 148 2.48 17.06 16.33
C MET A 148 2.69 16.37 17.68
N ALA A 149 3.86 16.51 18.29
CA ALA A 149 4.15 15.98 19.64
C ALA A 149 3.21 16.58 20.69
N THR A 150 2.95 17.87 20.62
CA THR A 150 1.97 18.53 21.51
C THR A 150 0.57 17.96 21.33
N VAL A 151 0.10 17.80 20.09
CA VAL A 151 -1.21 17.18 19.83
C VAL A 151 -1.26 15.74 20.31
N ALA A 152 -0.20 14.96 20.10
CA ALA A 152 -0.10 13.59 20.55
C ALA A 152 -0.21 13.48 22.08
N SER A 153 0.50 14.34 22.81
CA SER A 153 0.44 14.44 24.28
C SER A 153 -0.98 14.63 24.80
N GLU A 154 -1.78 15.47 24.12
CA GLU A 154 -3.15 15.83 24.53
C GLU A 154 -4.24 14.88 23.98
N THR A 155 -3.86 13.88 23.19
CA THR A 155 -4.83 12.95 22.57
C THR A 155 -4.65 11.51 23.05
N TYR A 156 -3.57 10.84 22.68
CA TYR A 156 -3.31 9.44 23.04
C TYR A 156 -2.10 9.28 23.98
N THR A 157 -1.45 10.37 24.36
CA THR A 157 -0.32 10.48 25.27
C THR A 157 0.96 9.87 24.66
N SER A 158 1.07 8.55 24.60
CA SER A 158 2.22 7.83 24.03
C SER A 158 1.88 6.37 23.72
N VAL A 159 2.74 5.74 22.95
CA VAL A 159 2.74 4.27 22.81
C VAL A 159 3.16 3.63 24.13
N ALA A 160 2.61 2.48 24.50
CA ALA A 160 2.99 1.75 25.71
C ALA A 160 4.51 1.49 25.76
N ALA A 161 5.16 1.78 26.90
CA ALA A 161 6.60 1.71 27.05
C ALA A 161 7.22 0.36 26.64
N PRO A 162 6.66 -0.83 27.01
CA PRO A 162 7.20 -2.11 26.54
C PRO A 162 7.27 -2.22 25.03
N ILE A 163 6.27 -1.68 24.32
CA ILE A 163 6.21 -1.68 22.85
C ILE A 163 7.29 -0.76 22.27
N GLN A 164 7.56 0.39 22.89
CA GLN A 164 8.63 1.28 22.46
C GLN A 164 10.00 0.59 22.57
N HIS A 165 10.27 -0.12 23.65
CA HIS A 165 11.51 -0.88 23.82
C HIS A 165 11.62 -2.03 22.81
N ALA A 166 10.54 -2.77 22.56
CA ALA A 166 10.52 -3.79 21.51
C ALA A 166 10.77 -3.20 20.12
N ALA A 167 10.24 -1.99 19.84
CA ALA A 167 10.47 -1.29 18.57
C ALA A 167 11.96 -0.93 18.36
N VAL A 168 12.69 -0.56 19.41
CA VAL A 168 14.14 -0.32 19.31
C VAL A 168 14.82 -1.56 18.74
N ARG A 169 14.54 -2.75 19.29
CA ARG A 169 15.10 -4.01 18.79
C ARG A 169 14.68 -4.29 17.35
N ALA A 170 13.41 -4.09 17.02
CA ALA A 170 12.88 -4.33 15.69
C ALA A 170 13.53 -3.43 14.62
N PHE A 171 13.67 -2.13 14.91
CA PHE A 171 14.28 -1.18 13.97
C PHE A 171 15.81 -1.27 13.87
N GLN A 172 16.49 -1.81 14.89
CA GLN A 172 17.92 -2.08 14.82
C GLN A 172 18.28 -3.13 13.76
N GLY A 173 17.32 -4.01 13.39
CA GLY A 173 17.57 -5.08 12.45
C GLY A 173 18.41 -6.21 13.04
N GLY A 174 19.08 -6.96 12.19
CA GLY A 174 19.94 -8.09 12.52
C GLY A 174 19.57 -9.33 11.71
N ALA A 175 20.45 -10.35 11.75
CA ALA A 175 20.33 -11.52 10.90
C ALA A 175 18.99 -12.27 11.04
N ASP A 176 18.45 -12.33 12.25
CA ASP A 176 17.15 -12.95 12.54
C ASP A 176 15.97 -12.20 11.90
N ILE A 177 16.01 -10.85 11.92
CA ILE A 177 15.00 -10.02 11.29
C ILE A 177 15.15 -10.05 9.76
N ASP A 178 16.39 -10.06 9.28
CA ASP A 178 16.67 -10.14 7.85
C ASP A 178 16.20 -11.47 7.25
N ASP A 179 16.42 -12.59 7.95
CA ASP A 179 15.91 -13.90 7.55
C ASP A 179 14.37 -13.95 7.58
N TYR A 180 13.75 -13.47 8.65
CA TYR A 180 12.29 -13.36 8.73
C TYR A 180 11.71 -12.55 7.56
N LEU A 181 12.30 -11.41 7.24
CA LEU A 181 11.86 -10.57 6.13
C LEU A 181 12.10 -11.24 4.78
N PHE A 182 13.20 -11.97 4.64
CA PHE A 182 13.50 -12.72 3.43
C PHE A 182 12.43 -13.79 3.16
N GLN A 183 12.13 -14.63 4.17
CA GLN A 183 11.10 -15.67 4.04
C GLN A 183 9.70 -15.07 3.82
N SER A 184 9.36 -14.01 4.54
CA SER A 184 8.08 -13.31 4.36
C SER A 184 7.89 -12.78 2.94
N ARG A 185 8.94 -12.19 2.34
CA ARG A 185 8.91 -11.69 0.95
C ARG A 185 8.75 -12.83 -0.06
N ARG A 186 9.40 -13.98 0.17
CA ARG A 186 9.26 -15.17 -0.69
C ARG A 186 7.80 -15.66 -0.72
N ILE A 187 7.17 -15.77 0.45
CA ILE A 187 5.78 -16.21 0.57
C ILE A 187 4.85 -15.22 -0.12
N LEU A 188 4.98 -13.93 0.20
CA LEU A 188 4.12 -12.89 -0.38
C LEU A 188 4.31 -12.76 -1.90
N LYS A 189 5.53 -12.86 -2.40
CA LYS A 189 5.83 -12.87 -3.84
C LYS A 189 5.21 -14.07 -4.54
N GLY A 190 5.31 -15.26 -3.93
CA GLY A 190 4.69 -16.47 -4.45
C GLY A 190 3.17 -16.35 -4.56
N LEU A 191 2.52 -15.86 -3.50
CA LEU A 191 1.08 -15.62 -3.48
C LEU A 191 0.64 -14.57 -4.51
N ALA A 192 1.38 -13.45 -4.61
CA ALA A 192 1.10 -12.43 -5.61
C ALA A 192 1.18 -13.01 -7.03
N ARG A 193 2.24 -13.77 -7.34
CA ARG A 193 2.39 -14.44 -8.64
C ARG A 193 1.21 -15.35 -8.93
N TYR A 194 0.89 -16.27 -8.02
CA TYR A 194 -0.22 -17.22 -8.17
C TYR A 194 -1.54 -16.53 -8.51
N GLN A 195 -1.85 -15.46 -7.78
CA GLN A 195 -3.11 -14.72 -7.96
C GLN A 195 -3.11 -13.87 -9.23
N VAL A 196 -1.99 -13.22 -9.56
CA VAL A 196 -1.86 -12.46 -10.81
C VAL A 196 -2.04 -13.36 -12.01
N GLU A 197 -1.40 -14.54 -12.03
CA GLU A 197 -1.55 -15.52 -13.10
C GLU A 197 -3.00 -15.99 -13.25
N ALA A 198 -3.70 -16.22 -12.14
CA ALA A 198 -5.12 -16.59 -12.16
C ALA A 198 -6.01 -15.49 -12.75
N TYR A 199 -5.80 -14.23 -12.35
CA TYR A 199 -6.52 -13.08 -12.92
C TYR A 199 -6.23 -12.90 -14.42
N GLN A 200 -4.98 -13.06 -14.84
CA GLN A 200 -4.60 -12.99 -16.26
C GLN A 200 -5.27 -14.10 -17.08
N GLN A 201 -5.34 -15.32 -16.55
CA GLN A 201 -6.05 -16.44 -17.17
C GLN A 201 -7.57 -16.17 -17.30
N ALA A 202 -8.14 -15.42 -16.36
CA ALA A 202 -9.53 -14.94 -16.43
C ALA A 202 -9.73 -13.75 -17.38
N GLY A 203 -8.69 -13.25 -18.06
CA GLY A 203 -8.74 -12.17 -19.03
C GLY A 203 -8.59 -10.78 -18.46
N LEU A 204 -8.16 -10.64 -17.19
CA LEU A 204 -7.86 -9.35 -16.59
C LEU A 204 -6.40 -8.97 -16.86
N ASP A 205 -6.18 -7.70 -17.23
CA ASP A 205 -4.84 -7.13 -17.36
C ASP A 205 -4.36 -6.63 -16.00
N LEU A 206 -3.58 -7.43 -15.31
CA LEU A 206 -3.01 -7.15 -14.00
C LEU A 206 -1.51 -7.43 -14.01
N ALA A 207 -0.71 -6.41 -13.71
CA ALA A 207 0.73 -6.57 -13.58
C ALA A 207 1.11 -7.11 -12.20
N MET A 208 2.28 -7.76 -12.11
CA MET A 208 2.84 -8.21 -10.85
C MET A 208 3.17 -7.01 -9.94
N PRO A 209 2.69 -6.97 -8.69
CA PRO A 209 3.06 -5.92 -7.75
C PRO A 209 4.54 -6.03 -7.32
N ASP A 210 5.09 -4.94 -6.83
CA ASP A 210 6.50 -4.89 -6.37
C ASP A 210 6.65 -5.25 -4.89
N GLY A 211 5.54 -5.24 -4.12
CA GLY A 211 5.57 -5.47 -2.68
C GLY A 211 4.20 -5.36 -2.04
N ALA A 212 4.15 -5.24 -0.71
CA ALA A 212 2.96 -5.33 0.11
C ALA A 212 2.25 -6.70 -0.05
N PHE A 213 0.94 -6.74 0.16
CA PHE A 213 0.14 -7.96 0.09
C PHE A 213 -1.28 -7.66 -0.44
N TYR A 214 -1.32 -6.81 -1.47
CA TYR A 214 -2.54 -6.38 -2.12
C TYR A 214 -2.46 -6.53 -3.63
N LEU A 215 -3.61 -6.83 -4.23
CA LEU A 215 -3.88 -6.69 -5.64
C LEU A 215 -5.04 -5.72 -5.84
N PHE A 216 -5.02 -5.01 -6.96
CA PHE A 216 -6.08 -4.07 -7.32
C PHE A 216 -6.53 -4.32 -8.76
N PRO A 217 -7.19 -5.48 -9.01
CA PRO A 217 -7.68 -5.83 -10.32
C PRO A 217 -8.82 -4.90 -10.79
N ASP A 218 -8.88 -4.70 -12.09
CA ASP A 218 -9.92 -3.99 -12.81
C ASP A 218 -10.71 -4.99 -13.65
N PHE A 219 -11.97 -5.19 -13.30
CA PHE A 219 -12.90 -6.12 -13.94
C PHE A 219 -13.62 -5.53 -15.15
N SER A 220 -13.26 -4.32 -15.59
CA SER A 220 -13.86 -3.69 -16.79
C SER A 220 -13.83 -4.58 -18.04
N PRO A 221 -12.82 -5.45 -18.28
CA PRO A 221 -12.86 -6.41 -19.38
C PRO A 221 -14.03 -7.40 -19.32
N LEU A 222 -14.59 -7.63 -18.14
CA LEU A 222 -15.72 -8.53 -17.90
C LEU A 222 -17.06 -7.78 -17.71
N ALA A 223 -17.07 -6.46 -17.98
CA ALA A 223 -18.22 -5.58 -17.68
C ALA A 223 -19.53 -6.08 -18.28
N GLU A 224 -19.55 -6.60 -19.52
CA GLU A 224 -20.75 -7.11 -20.16
C GLU A 224 -21.37 -8.27 -19.36
N ARG A 225 -20.55 -9.24 -18.92
CA ARG A 225 -21.00 -10.37 -18.09
C ARG A 225 -21.50 -9.90 -16.73
N LEU A 226 -20.80 -8.96 -16.11
CA LEU A 226 -21.16 -8.42 -14.79
C LEU A 226 -22.47 -7.62 -14.87
N HIS A 227 -22.67 -6.80 -15.91
CA HIS A 227 -23.91 -6.04 -16.13
C HIS A 227 -25.12 -6.96 -16.34
N GLN A 228 -24.96 -8.14 -16.98
CA GLN A 228 -26.03 -9.13 -17.08
C GLN A 228 -26.44 -9.71 -15.71
N ARG A 229 -25.59 -9.55 -14.70
CA ARG A 229 -25.85 -9.92 -13.30
C ARG A 229 -26.19 -8.71 -12.43
N GLU A 230 -26.59 -7.60 -13.02
CA GLU A 230 -26.91 -6.33 -12.34
C GLU A 230 -25.74 -5.73 -11.53
N ILE A 231 -24.49 -6.08 -11.85
CA ILE A 231 -23.29 -5.56 -11.21
C ILE A 231 -22.74 -4.40 -12.05
N HIS A 232 -22.99 -3.16 -11.61
CA HIS A 232 -22.67 -1.94 -12.35
C HIS A 232 -21.61 -1.05 -11.70
N ASP A 233 -21.17 -1.37 -10.48
CA ASP A 233 -20.20 -0.61 -9.72
C ASP A 233 -19.32 -1.49 -8.82
N SER A 234 -18.30 -0.88 -8.22
CA SER A 234 -17.34 -1.61 -7.38
C SER A 234 -17.93 -2.14 -6.08
N THR A 235 -18.97 -1.50 -5.55
CA THR A 235 -19.65 -1.94 -4.31
C THR A 235 -20.47 -3.18 -4.58
N ALA A 236 -21.35 -3.14 -5.60
CA ALA A 236 -22.13 -4.30 -6.03
C ALA A 236 -21.21 -5.49 -6.40
N LEU A 237 -20.07 -5.22 -7.06
CA LEU A 237 -19.09 -6.26 -7.38
C LEU A 237 -18.56 -6.95 -6.12
N CYS A 238 -18.17 -6.19 -5.09
CA CYS A 238 -17.62 -6.76 -3.86
C CYS A 238 -18.68 -7.48 -3.02
N GLU A 239 -19.90 -6.95 -2.96
CA GLU A 239 -21.02 -7.56 -2.23
C GLU A 239 -21.43 -8.89 -2.87
N THR A 240 -21.66 -8.91 -4.18
CA THR A 240 -22.01 -10.15 -4.90
C THR A 240 -20.88 -11.18 -4.85
N LEU A 241 -19.62 -10.75 -4.97
CA LEU A 241 -18.47 -11.63 -4.82
C LEU A 241 -18.45 -12.29 -3.44
N LEU A 242 -18.70 -11.51 -2.38
CA LEU A 242 -18.77 -12.04 -1.02
C LEU A 242 -19.94 -13.04 -0.84
N GLU A 243 -21.12 -12.70 -1.34
CA GLU A 243 -22.30 -13.56 -1.24
C GLU A 243 -22.12 -14.90 -1.97
N ASP A 244 -21.61 -14.87 -3.19
CA ASP A 244 -21.49 -16.05 -4.03
C ASP A 244 -20.29 -16.95 -3.67
N THR A 245 -19.20 -16.34 -3.22
CA THR A 245 -17.92 -17.06 -3.07
C THR A 245 -17.39 -17.11 -1.64
N GLY A 246 -17.91 -16.28 -0.75
CA GLY A 246 -17.39 -16.08 0.61
C GLY A 246 -16.05 -15.30 0.64
N VAL A 247 -15.62 -14.70 -0.48
CA VAL A 247 -14.35 -13.96 -0.55
C VAL A 247 -14.60 -12.46 -0.31
N ALA A 248 -14.10 -11.96 0.82
CA ALA A 248 -14.23 -10.56 1.20
C ALA A 248 -13.16 -9.70 0.51
N THR A 249 -13.62 -8.69 -0.23
CA THR A 249 -12.79 -7.68 -0.91
C THR A 249 -13.28 -6.28 -0.57
N LEU A 250 -12.55 -5.24 -0.97
CA LEU A 250 -12.99 -3.86 -0.77
C LEU A 250 -13.15 -3.15 -2.12
N PRO A 251 -14.26 -2.38 -2.29
CA PRO A 251 -14.55 -1.70 -3.55
C PRO A 251 -13.56 -0.58 -3.84
N GLY A 252 -13.28 -0.36 -5.14
CA GLY A 252 -12.38 0.71 -5.59
C GLY A 252 -12.82 2.10 -5.15
N GLU A 253 -14.12 2.35 -5.02
CA GLU A 253 -14.67 3.60 -4.53
C GLU A 253 -14.15 3.96 -3.13
N ALA A 254 -13.97 2.98 -2.24
CA ALA A 254 -13.40 3.20 -0.90
C ALA A 254 -11.96 3.77 -0.94
N PHE A 255 -11.25 3.57 -2.06
CA PHE A 255 -9.89 4.08 -2.29
C PHE A 255 -9.87 5.39 -3.09
N GLY A 256 -11.03 6.02 -3.29
CA GLY A 256 -11.19 7.28 -4.02
C GLY A 256 -11.30 7.13 -5.53
N ARG A 257 -11.62 5.94 -6.03
CA ARG A 257 -11.96 5.72 -7.45
C ARG A 257 -13.42 6.10 -7.72
N PRO A 258 -13.78 6.44 -8.98
CA PRO A 258 -15.17 6.58 -9.35
C PRO A 258 -15.99 5.33 -9.06
N ALA A 259 -17.22 5.49 -8.56
CA ALA A 259 -18.10 4.37 -8.18
C ALA A 259 -18.37 3.39 -9.33
N GLY A 260 -18.54 3.89 -10.55
CA GLY A 260 -18.79 3.05 -11.73
C GLY A 260 -17.57 2.32 -12.29
N GLU A 261 -16.38 2.44 -11.69
CA GLU A 261 -15.23 1.60 -12.03
C GLU A 261 -15.34 0.23 -11.36
N LEU A 262 -15.24 -0.84 -12.13
CA LEU A 262 -15.30 -2.22 -11.62
C LEU A 262 -13.94 -2.67 -11.05
N THR A 263 -13.43 -1.92 -10.07
CA THR A 263 -12.16 -2.21 -9.41
C THR A 263 -12.36 -2.66 -7.97
N LEU A 264 -11.50 -3.51 -7.47
CA LEU A 264 -11.53 -3.93 -6.06
C LEU A 264 -10.10 -4.12 -5.50
N ARG A 265 -9.97 -4.08 -4.17
CA ARG A 265 -8.74 -4.50 -3.49
C ARG A 265 -8.91 -5.88 -2.90
N GLN A 266 -8.04 -6.79 -3.27
CA GLN A 266 -7.86 -8.08 -2.61
C GLN A 266 -6.62 -8.06 -1.73
N ALA A 267 -6.74 -8.51 -0.47
CA ALA A 267 -5.61 -8.79 0.41
C ALA A 267 -5.36 -10.31 0.44
N PHE A 268 -4.10 -10.74 0.47
CA PHE A 268 -3.74 -12.16 0.41
C PHE A 268 -2.85 -12.58 1.60
N VAL A 269 -3.38 -12.40 2.82
CA VAL A 269 -2.68 -12.70 4.07
C VAL A 269 -3.48 -13.61 5.00
N ASP A 270 -4.50 -14.28 4.48
CA ASP A 270 -5.31 -15.23 5.24
C ASP A 270 -4.66 -16.63 5.22
N PHE A 271 -3.62 -16.80 6.04
CA PHE A 271 -2.92 -18.07 6.23
C PHE A 271 -2.17 -18.11 7.57
N ASP A 272 -1.77 -19.29 8.03
CA ASP A 272 -0.90 -19.43 9.20
C ASP A 272 0.53 -19.00 8.85
N GLY A 273 0.87 -17.76 9.25
CA GLY A 273 2.19 -17.18 8.98
C GLY A 273 3.33 -17.94 9.64
N GLN A 274 3.12 -18.54 10.82
CA GLN A 274 4.16 -19.33 11.50
C GLN A 274 4.46 -20.62 10.74
N ALA A 275 3.44 -21.35 10.35
CA ALA A 275 3.60 -22.56 9.57
C ALA A 275 4.22 -22.29 8.19
N ALA A 276 3.78 -21.21 7.52
CA ALA A 276 4.31 -20.81 6.23
C ALA A 276 5.79 -20.41 6.29
N LEU A 277 6.20 -19.64 7.32
CA LEU A 277 7.60 -19.26 7.54
C LEU A 277 8.48 -20.47 7.81
N ALA A 278 8.03 -21.38 8.69
CA ALA A 278 8.76 -22.62 8.98
C ALA A 278 8.92 -23.49 7.73
N GLY A 279 7.86 -23.63 6.92
CA GLY A 279 7.91 -24.35 5.65
C GLY A 279 8.85 -23.66 4.63
N ALA A 280 8.78 -22.34 4.49
CA ALA A 280 9.62 -21.61 3.55
C ALA A 280 11.11 -21.73 3.88
N ALA A 281 11.48 -21.80 5.16
CA ALA A 281 12.85 -22.00 5.60
C ALA A 281 13.45 -23.36 5.18
N THR A 282 12.62 -24.36 4.86
CA THR A 282 13.09 -25.67 4.37
C THR A 282 13.33 -25.72 2.87
N VAL A 283 12.89 -24.71 2.12
CA VAL A 283 13.06 -24.59 0.67
C VAL A 283 14.31 -23.78 0.37
N PRO A 284 15.27 -24.24 -0.48
CA PRO A 284 16.47 -23.50 -0.82
C PRO A 284 16.19 -22.04 -1.19
N ALA A 285 17.08 -21.14 -0.79
CA ALA A 285 16.89 -19.69 -0.90
C ALA A 285 16.70 -19.22 -2.36
N GLU A 286 17.40 -19.85 -3.29
CA GLU A 286 17.36 -19.58 -4.73
C GLU A 286 16.13 -20.16 -5.43
N GLN A 287 15.41 -21.05 -4.79
CA GLN A 287 14.21 -21.70 -5.34
C GLN A 287 12.97 -20.87 -5.01
N SER A 288 12.13 -20.61 -6.01
CA SER A 288 10.81 -20.02 -5.81
C SER A 288 9.87 -20.97 -5.08
N LEU A 289 8.99 -20.43 -4.24
CA LEU A 289 7.92 -21.19 -3.63
C LEU A 289 6.86 -21.48 -4.69
N GLY A 290 6.70 -22.77 -5.03
CA GLY A 290 5.77 -23.26 -6.04
C GLY A 290 4.33 -23.35 -5.54
N ASP A 291 3.40 -23.70 -6.45
CA ASP A 291 1.97 -23.74 -6.16
C ASP A 291 1.62 -24.81 -5.12
N ASP A 292 2.33 -25.96 -5.08
CA ASP A 292 2.15 -26.98 -4.04
C ASP A 292 2.44 -26.44 -2.65
N PHE A 293 3.52 -25.64 -2.50
CA PHE A 293 3.82 -24.94 -1.27
C PHE A 293 2.68 -23.98 -0.87
N LEU A 294 2.20 -23.18 -1.82
CA LEU A 294 1.13 -22.22 -1.57
C LEU A 294 -0.19 -22.91 -1.20
N ARG A 295 -0.54 -23.99 -1.85
CA ARG A 295 -1.73 -24.78 -1.50
C ARG A 295 -1.62 -25.41 -0.12
N GLN A 296 -0.44 -25.87 0.25
CA GLN A 296 -0.18 -26.48 1.55
C GLN A 296 -0.23 -25.48 2.71
N TYR A 297 0.44 -24.32 2.58
CA TYR A 297 0.64 -23.37 3.67
C TYR A 297 -0.24 -22.12 3.60
N CYS A 298 -0.78 -21.81 2.43
CA CYS A 298 -1.60 -20.62 2.18
C CYS A 298 -2.96 -20.99 1.56
N GLY A 299 -3.54 -22.13 1.97
CA GLY A 299 -4.73 -22.74 1.37
C GLY A 299 -5.93 -21.81 1.26
N ASN A 300 -6.20 -20.95 2.26
CA ASN A 300 -7.32 -20.01 2.16
C ASN A 300 -7.13 -19.02 1.00
N CYS A 301 -5.91 -18.51 0.80
CA CYS A 301 -5.61 -17.59 -0.29
C CYS A 301 -5.73 -18.26 -1.68
N THR A 302 -5.29 -19.52 -1.83
CA THR A 302 -5.41 -20.25 -3.09
C THR A 302 -6.86 -20.66 -3.37
N THR A 303 -7.59 -21.15 -2.36
CA THR A 303 -9.02 -21.48 -2.47
C THR A 303 -9.87 -20.25 -2.81
N ALA A 304 -9.53 -19.09 -2.27
CA ALA A 304 -10.21 -17.85 -2.63
C ALA A 304 -10.10 -17.56 -4.13
N MET A 305 -8.92 -17.77 -4.73
CA MET A 305 -8.75 -17.61 -6.18
C MET A 305 -9.53 -18.63 -6.99
N ASP A 306 -9.53 -19.90 -6.58
CA ASP A 306 -10.33 -20.92 -7.22
C ASP A 306 -11.84 -20.54 -7.24
N ARG A 307 -12.35 -19.96 -6.13
CA ARG A 307 -13.74 -19.50 -6.04
C ARG A 307 -14.02 -18.26 -6.90
N ILE A 308 -13.12 -17.29 -6.90
CA ILE A 308 -13.26 -16.06 -7.74
C ILE A 308 -13.26 -16.44 -9.22
N PHE A 309 -12.49 -17.46 -9.62
CA PHE A 309 -12.42 -17.89 -11.02
C PHE A 309 -13.76 -18.41 -11.55
N PHE A 310 -14.60 -18.99 -10.70
CA PHE A 310 -15.94 -19.48 -11.06
C PHE A 310 -17.03 -18.41 -10.91
N PHE A 311 -16.72 -17.24 -10.38
CA PHE A 311 -17.61 -16.09 -10.26
C PHE A 311 -17.86 -15.39 -11.61
#